data_26cfdbd699d2c8e00096d7bed061e406
#
_entry.id   26cfdbd699d2c8e00096d7bed061e406
#
_cell.length_a   1.000
_cell.length_b   1.000
_cell.length_c   1.000
_cell.angle_alpha   90.00
_cell.angle_beta   90.00
_cell.angle_gamma   90.00
#
_symmetry.space_group_name_H-M   'P 1'
#
loop_
_entity.id
_entity.type
_entity.pdbx_description
1 polymer ?
#
loop_
_entity_poly.entity_id
_entity_poly.type
_entity_poly.pdbx_seq_one_letter_code
_entity_poly.pdbx_strand_id
1 'polypeptide(L)'
;MNSSDSVSWLTGSEMGGRIRTFDWRRTPLGPIEDWPAALVSILGVCLTAQYPMAIYWGSEGWLLYNDAWRPILGDKHPWALGRAAHEVWPELWDTISPLLHSVQTTGQAVWRGDELLPMQRFGYTEECYFDYSFNPIRGQNGAVEGILNIVQETTYRVLNDRRMRLLRELASRSGFAHSQEDACNLAMEALATDQTDVPFALLYHIDRDRRHAHLIASTGLPPEHPARQQTVSLTPEEPDSGWPLSAPLQEGVPVIVDDVGDRFGPLPGGSWSEPTGQALLLPLSTVRWDGRAVILAAGINPRRPLDDDYRSFFTMVESHIAGALTNAEAYSSEKRRAEALTELDRAKTA
;
A
#
# COMPACT_ATOMS: atom_id res chain seq x y z
N MET A 1 -49.11 5.92 -23.16
CA MET A 1 -47.74 6.45 -22.99
C MET A 1 -46.78 5.36 -23.46
N ASN A 2 -45.94 5.66 -24.47
CA ASN A 2 -45.06 4.64 -25.06
C ASN A 2 -44.02 4.21 -24.02
N SER A 3 -43.77 2.89 -23.89
CA SER A 3 -42.76 2.32 -22.96
C SER A 3 -41.33 2.80 -23.22
N SER A 4 -41.05 3.52 -24.32
CA SER A 4 -39.77 4.18 -24.61
C SER A 4 -39.56 5.49 -23.88
N ASP A 5 -40.58 6.16 -23.36
CA ASP A 5 -40.44 7.43 -22.63
C ASP A 5 -40.10 7.24 -21.15
N SER A 6 -40.39 6.08 -20.55
CA SER A 6 -40.20 5.82 -19.13
C SER A 6 -38.73 5.62 -18.73
N VAL A 7 -37.80 5.39 -19.66
CA VAL A 7 -36.36 5.12 -19.42
C VAL A 7 -35.43 6.11 -20.13
N SER A 8 -35.95 7.21 -20.69
CA SER A 8 -35.15 8.22 -21.41
C SER A 8 -34.11 8.92 -20.51
N TRP A 9 -34.36 8.98 -19.22
CA TRP A 9 -33.44 9.53 -18.20
C TRP A 9 -32.19 8.67 -17.92
N LEU A 10 -32.17 7.38 -18.37
CA LEU A 10 -31.02 6.50 -18.29
C LEU A 10 -29.98 6.76 -19.40
N THR A 11 -30.05 7.87 -20.09
CA THR A 11 -29.14 8.27 -21.16
C THR A 11 -28.04 9.19 -20.60
N GLY A 12 -26.85 9.16 -21.21
CA GLY A 12 -25.77 10.11 -20.89
C GLY A 12 -24.62 9.54 -20.03
N SER A 13 -24.75 8.31 -19.53
CA SER A 13 -23.68 7.60 -18.81
C SER A 13 -23.53 6.17 -19.32
N GLU A 14 -22.36 5.56 -19.15
CA GLU A 14 -22.16 4.15 -19.53
C GLU A 14 -23.05 3.23 -18.70
N MET A 15 -23.07 3.45 -17.37
CA MET A 15 -23.89 2.63 -16.47
C MET A 15 -25.40 2.81 -16.74
N GLY A 16 -25.86 4.01 -17.06
CA GLY A 16 -27.24 4.23 -17.50
C GLY A 16 -27.58 3.40 -18.73
N GLY A 17 -26.69 3.36 -19.73
CA GLY A 17 -26.82 2.51 -20.91
C GLY A 17 -26.87 1.02 -20.59
N ARG A 18 -25.98 0.54 -19.70
CA ARG A 18 -25.94 -0.86 -19.26
C ARG A 18 -27.20 -1.24 -18.49
N ILE A 19 -27.64 -0.41 -17.53
CA ILE A 19 -28.86 -0.65 -16.74
C ILE A 19 -30.07 -0.75 -17.64
N ARG A 20 -30.19 0.12 -18.68
CA ARG A 20 -31.30 0.09 -19.64
C ARG A 20 -31.36 -1.20 -20.45
N THR A 21 -30.18 -1.79 -20.80
CA THR A 21 -30.10 -2.98 -21.68
C THR A 21 -29.97 -4.29 -20.90
N PHE A 22 -29.84 -4.23 -19.60
CA PHE A 22 -29.70 -5.41 -18.75
C PHE A 22 -31.02 -6.19 -18.65
N ASP A 23 -30.98 -7.51 -18.65
CA ASP A 23 -32.18 -8.36 -18.52
C ASP A 23 -32.63 -8.49 -17.06
N TRP A 24 -33.25 -7.45 -16.54
CA TRP A 24 -33.73 -7.38 -15.15
C TRP A 24 -34.80 -8.40 -14.81
N ARG A 25 -35.50 -8.96 -15.80
CA ARG A 25 -36.54 -10.01 -15.62
C ARG A 25 -35.94 -11.27 -14.98
N ARG A 26 -34.62 -11.45 -15.11
CA ARG A 26 -33.89 -12.56 -14.53
C ARG A 26 -33.39 -12.27 -13.11
N THR A 27 -33.68 -11.12 -12.58
CA THR A 27 -33.32 -10.69 -11.23
C THR A 27 -34.56 -10.45 -10.39
N PRO A 28 -34.47 -10.49 -9.06
CA PRO A 28 -35.59 -10.16 -8.19
C PRO A 28 -36.10 -8.71 -8.28
N LEU A 29 -35.30 -7.80 -8.92
CA LEU A 29 -35.80 -6.44 -9.19
C LEU A 29 -36.93 -6.41 -10.20
N GLY A 30 -37.04 -7.40 -11.09
CA GLY A 30 -38.01 -7.40 -12.15
C GLY A 30 -37.78 -6.32 -13.22
N PRO A 31 -38.67 -6.19 -14.21
CA PRO A 31 -38.47 -5.23 -15.28
C PRO A 31 -38.51 -3.78 -14.78
N ILE A 32 -37.77 -2.88 -15.44
CA ILE A 32 -37.57 -1.48 -14.99
C ILE A 32 -38.90 -0.73 -14.82
N GLU A 33 -39.88 -1.04 -15.65
CA GLU A 33 -41.22 -0.44 -15.62
C GLU A 33 -41.99 -0.70 -14.32
N ASP A 34 -41.60 -1.75 -13.57
CA ASP A 34 -42.22 -2.13 -12.30
C ASP A 34 -41.42 -1.64 -11.09
N TRP A 35 -40.31 -0.95 -11.30
CA TRP A 35 -39.44 -0.50 -10.19
C TRP A 35 -40.14 0.55 -9.32
N PRO A 36 -39.98 0.43 -7.97
CA PRO A 36 -40.53 1.41 -7.05
C PRO A 36 -40.04 2.83 -7.35
N ALA A 37 -40.91 3.82 -7.16
CA ALA A 37 -40.55 5.23 -7.40
C ALA A 37 -39.31 5.69 -6.57
N ALA A 38 -39.15 5.14 -5.39
CA ALA A 38 -37.96 5.38 -4.54
C ALA A 38 -36.67 4.95 -5.23
N LEU A 39 -36.64 3.72 -5.82
CA LEU A 39 -35.48 3.22 -6.56
C LEU A 39 -35.22 4.08 -7.82
N VAL A 40 -36.22 4.39 -8.60
CA VAL A 40 -36.08 5.20 -9.82
C VAL A 40 -35.51 6.58 -9.49
N SER A 41 -36.05 7.23 -8.46
CA SER A 41 -35.60 8.57 -8.04
C SER A 41 -34.17 8.59 -7.58
N ILE A 42 -33.79 7.66 -6.69
CA ILE A 42 -32.41 7.63 -6.16
C ILE A 42 -31.41 7.17 -7.22
N LEU A 43 -31.79 6.28 -8.13
CA LEU A 43 -30.96 5.86 -9.24
C LEU A 43 -30.70 7.03 -10.21
N GLY A 44 -31.68 7.87 -10.46
CA GLY A 44 -31.50 9.11 -11.24
C GLY A 44 -30.44 10.03 -10.64
N VAL A 45 -30.45 10.22 -9.31
CA VAL A 45 -29.41 10.97 -8.59
C VAL A 45 -28.05 10.25 -8.68
N CYS A 46 -28.03 8.95 -8.43
CA CYS A 46 -26.83 8.13 -8.48
C CYS A 46 -26.12 8.24 -9.84
N LEU A 47 -26.85 8.06 -10.94
CA LEU A 47 -26.26 8.06 -12.28
C LEU A 47 -25.73 9.42 -12.75
N THR A 48 -26.22 10.50 -12.19
CA THR A 48 -25.75 11.87 -12.53
C THR A 48 -24.64 12.37 -11.61
N ALA A 49 -24.42 11.68 -10.48
CA ALA A 49 -23.40 12.06 -9.51
C ALA A 49 -21.97 11.81 -10.04
N GLN A 50 -21.08 12.76 -9.74
CA GLN A 50 -19.64 12.62 -10.03
C GLN A 50 -18.88 11.85 -8.94
N TYR A 51 -19.48 11.70 -7.76
CA TYR A 51 -18.95 10.87 -6.68
C TYR A 51 -19.33 9.40 -6.88
N PRO A 52 -18.48 8.46 -6.49
CA PRO A 52 -18.79 7.05 -6.49
C PRO A 52 -20.01 6.76 -5.61
N MET A 53 -21.08 6.26 -6.23
CA MET A 53 -22.33 5.89 -5.58
C MET A 53 -22.80 4.53 -6.04
N ALA A 54 -23.29 3.72 -5.08
CA ALA A 54 -23.97 2.47 -5.36
C ALA A 54 -25.24 2.34 -4.54
N ILE A 55 -26.18 1.57 -5.06
CA ILE A 55 -27.45 1.23 -4.42
C ILE A 55 -27.43 -0.27 -4.18
N TYR A 56 -27.66 -0.67 -2.93
CA TYR A 56 -27.94 -2.04 -2.51
C TYR A 56 -29.44 -2.14 -2.29
N TRP A 57 -30.15 -2.77 -3.23
CA TRP A 57 -31.62 -2.82 -3.21
C TRP A 57 -32.15 -4.13 -2.68
N GLY A 58 -33.16 -4.08 -1.79
CA GLY A 58 -33.80 -5.25 -1.20
C GLY A 58 -32.93 -5.92 -0.13
N SER A 59 -33.41 -7.05 0.40
CA SER A 59 -32.75 -7.78 1.51
C SER A 59 -31.39 -8.36 1.12
N GLU A 60 -31.20 -8.77 -0.12
CA GLU A 60 -29.97 -9.34 -0.63
C GLU A 60 -28.98 -8.26 -1.12
N GLY A 61 -29.41 -6.98 -1.17
CA GLY A 61 -28.59 -5.87 -1.63
C GLY A 61 -28.20 -5.98 -3.10
N TRP A 62 -29.20 -6.08 -4.00
CA TRP A 62 -28.97 -6.11 -5.45
C TRP A 62 -28.30 -4.83 -5.91
N LEU A 63 -27.13 -4.95 -6.55
CA LEU A 63 -26.22 -3.85 -6.79
C LEU A 63 -26.53 -3.10 -8.07
N LEU A 64 -26.75 -1.78 -7.94
CA LEU A 64 -26.70 -0.80 -9.02
C LEU A 64 -25.66 0.27 -8.65
N TYR A 65 -24.98 0.85 -9.64
CA TYR A 65 -23.93 1.82 -9.38
C TYR A 65 -23.73 2.77 -10.57
N ASN A 66 -23.05 3.88 -10.33
CA ASN A 66 -22.70 4.88 -11.34
C ASN A 66 -21.31 4.66 -11.96
N ASP A 67 -20.99 5.46 -12.98
CA ASP A 67 -19.71 5.38 -13.68
C ASP A 67 -18.51 5.65 -12.73
N ALA A 68 -18.67 6.55 -11.78
CA ALA A 68 -17.62 6.88 -10.80
C ALA A 68 -17.29 5.71 -9.84
N TRP A 69 -18.21 4.74 -9.66
CA TRP A 69 -17.97 3.53 -8.85
C TRP A 69 -17.12 2.46 -9.53
N ARG A 70 -16.99 2.49 -10.85
CA ARG A 70 -16.31 1.45 -11.65
C ARG A 70 -14.87 1.16 -11.18
N PRO A 71 -14.03 2.17 -10.87
CA PRO A 71 -12.68 1.91 -10.38
C PRO A 71 -12.64 1.10 -9.08
N ILE A 72 -13.65 1.25 -8.21
CA ILE A 72 -13.75 0.49 -6.96
C ILE A 72 -13.98 -1.00 -7.23
N LEU A 73 -14.73 -1.32 -8.28
CA LEU A 73 -14.98 -2.71 -8.68
C LEU A 73 -13.79 -3.38 -9.36
N GLY A 74 -12.96 -2.60 -10.09
CA GLY A 74 -11.88 -3.16 -10.90
C GLY A 74 -12.40 -4.21 -11.87
N ASP A 75 -11.81 -5.40 -11.86
CA ASP A 75 -12.17 -6.52 -12.75
C ASP A 75 -13.58 -7.09 -12.51
N LYS A 76 -14.22 -6.75 -11.39
CA LYS A 76 -15.63 -7.13 -11.14
C LYS A 76 -16.63 -6.34 -11.99
N HIS A 77 -16.21 -5.21 -12.58
CA HIS A 77 -17.02 -4.48 -13.56
C HIS A 77 -16.91 -5.15 -14.95
N PRO A 78 -18.00 -5.34 -15.70
CA PRO A 78 -19.41 -5.00 -15.41
C PRO A 78 -20.19 -6.14 -14.73
N TRP A 79 -19.57 -7.26 -14.43
CA TRP A 79 -20.20 -8.46 -13.90
C TRP A 79 -21.04 -8.20 -12.63
N ALA A 80 -20.61 -7.26 -11.79
CA ALA A 80 -21.25 -6.93 -10.51
C ALA A 80 -22.65 -6.31 -10.64
N LEU A 81 -23.01 -5.78 -11.82
CA LEU A 81 -24.32 -5.16 -12.03
C LEU A 81 -25.45 -6.17 -11.84
N GLY A 82 -26.41 -5.86 -10.98
CA GLY A 82 -27.57 -6.70 -10.71
C GLY A 82 -27.25 -7.98 -9.94
N ARG A 83 -26.09 -8.06 -9.28
CA ARG A 83 -25.70 -9.16 -8.38
C ARG A 83 -26.01 -8.83 -6.94
N ALA A 84 -26.15 -9.86 -6.12
CA ALA A 84 -26.30 -9.69 -4.69
C ALA A 84 -24.98 -9.22 -4.05
N ALA A 85 -25.07 -8.41 -2.98
CA ALA A 85 -23.91 -7.81 -2.33
C ALA A 85 -22.86 -8.83 -1.86
N HIS A 86 -23.31 -9.96 -1.31
CA HIS A 86 -22.42 -11.03 -0.83
C HIS A 86 -21.65 -11.75 -1.95
N GLU A 87 -22.21 -11.79 -3.17
CA GLU A 87 -21.54 -12.35 -4.35
C GLU A 87 -20.44 -11.41 -4.85
N VAL A 88 -20.68 -10.09 -4.78
CA VAL A 88 -19.75 -9.08 -5.28
C VAL A 88 -18.59 -8.85 -4.32
N TRP A 89 -18.86 -8.90 -3.02
CA TRP A 89 -17.92 -8.58 -1.95
C TRP A 89 -17.67 -9.73 -0.98
N PRO A 90 -17.33 -10.94 -1.43
CA PRO A 90 -17.09 -12.07 -0.53
C PRO A 90 -15.92 -11.79 0.43
N GLU A 91 -14.88 -11.07 -0.03
CA GLU A 91 -13.72 -10.72 0.78
C GLU A 91 -14.01 -9.66 1.86
N LEU A 92 -15.07 -8.87 1.69
CA LEU A 92 -15.46 -7.81 2.63
C LEU A 92 -16.73 -8.15 3.40
N TRP A 93 -17.35 -9.29 3.13
CA TRP A 93 -18.70 -9.59 3.61
C TRP A 93 -18.83 -9.56 5.13
N ASP A 94 -17.85 -10.10 5.84
CA ASP A 94 -17.83 -10.08 7.31
C ASP A 94 -17.74 -8.66 7.89
N THR A 95 -17.15 -7.71 7.13
CA THR A 95 -17.02 -6.30 7.54
C THR A 95 -18.28 -5.50 7.20
N ILE A 96 -18.81 -5.64 5.98
CA ILE A 96 -19.90 -4.76 5.50
C ILE A 96 -21.29 -5.29 5.82
N SER A 97 -21.49 -6.62 5.93
CA SER A 97 -22.82 -7.18 6.16
C SER A 97 -23.46 -6.74 7.49
N PRO A 98 -22.73 -6.64 8.62
CA PRO A 98 -23.31 -6.14 9.87
C PRO A 98 -23.76 -4.67 9.76
N LEU A 99 -23.02 -3.85 8.95
CA LEU A 99 -23.36 -2.45 8.73
C LEU A 99 -24.61 -2.29 7.87
N LEU A 100 -24.70 -3.06 6.77
CA LEU A 100 -25.89 -3.10 5.93
C LEU A 100 -27.11 -3.55 6.72
N HIS A 101 -26.98 -4.61 7.50
CA HIS A 101 -28.06 -5.10 8.37
C HIS A 101 -28.49 -4.08 9.41
N SER A 102 -27.54 -3.36 10.03
CA SER A 102 -27.83 -2.30 10.99
C SER A 102 -28.65 -1.18 10.35
N VAL A 103 -28.26 -0.70 9.15
CA VAL A 103 -29.00 0.34 8.43
C VAL A 103 -30.41 -0.16 8.08
N GLN A 104 -30.54 -1.39 7.63
CA GLN A 104 -31.83 -1.98 7.23
C GLN A 104 -32.81 -2.12 8.41
N THR A 105 -32.31 -2.51 9.60
CA THR A 105 -33.15 -2.76 10.77
C THR A 105 -33.46 -1.49 11.57
N THR A 106 -32.46 -0.59 11.71
CA THR A 106 -32.63 0.63 12.52
C THR A 106 -33.14 1.82 11.70
N GLY A 107 -32.93 1.80 10.38
CA GLY A 107 -33.20 2.93 9.49
C GLY A 107 -32.30 4.13 9.77
N GLN A 108 -31.14 3.93 10.40
CA GLN A 108 -30.16 4.97 10.66
C GLN A 108 -28.94 4.79 9.75
N ALA A 109 -28.43 5.91 9.24
CA ALA A 109 -27.21 5.87 8.42
C ALA A 109 -25.98 5.50 9.26
N VAL A 110 -25.02 4.83 8.62
CA VAL A 110 -23.70 4.51 9.18
C VAL A 110 -22.66 5.21 8.35
N TRP A 111 -21.63 5.77 9.01
CA TRP A 111 -20.45 6.35 8.38
C TRP A 111 -19.17 5.72 8.93
N ARG A 112 -18.16 5.60 8.05
CA ARG A 112 -16.81 5.17 8.39
C ARG A 112 -15.81 6.04 7.66
N GLY A 113 -14.70 6.36 8.33
CA GLY A 113 -13.61 7.15 7.78
C GLY A 113 -12.30 6.39 7.81
N ASP A 114 -11.55 6.47 6.69
CA ASP A 114 -10.26 5.81 6.51
C ASP A 114 -10.25 4.32 6.89
N GLU A 115 -11.36 3.63 6.67
CA GLU A 115 -11.46 2.22 7.00
C GLU A 115 -10.70 1.37 5.98
N LEU A 116 -9.84 0.48 6.48
CA LEU A 116 -9.14 -0.50 5.66
C LEU A 116 -10.12 -1.55 5.16
N LEU A 117 -10.32 -1.59 3.85
CA LEU A 117 -11.09 -2.63 3.16
C LEU A 117 -10.18 -3.32 2.14
N PRO A 118 -9.59 -4.49 2.49
CA PRO A 118 -8.74 -5.23 1.56
C PRO A 118 -9.54 -5.74 0.39
N MET A 119 -9.25 -5.22 -0.82
CA MET A 119 -10.06 -5.47 -2.01
C MET A 119 -9.39 -6.48 -2.95
N GLN A 120 -10.16 -7.41 -3.49
CA GLN A 120 -9.73 -8.29 -4.58
C GLN A 120 -10.29 -7.75 -5.91
N ARG A 121 -9.53 -6.86 -6.55
CA ARG A 121 -10.02 -6.18 -7.78
C ARG A 121 -9.06 -6.27 -8.98
N PHE A 122 -7.83 -6.75 -8.80
CA PHE A 122 -6.82 -6.90 -9.87
C PHE A 122 -6.02 -8.18 -9.75
N GLY A 123 -6.64 -9.26 -9.25
CA GLY A 123 -5.99 -10.57 -9.12
C GLY A 123 -5.14 -10.76 -7.86
N TYR A 124 -5.06 -9.76 -6.97
CA TYR A 124 -4.40 -9.84 -5.66
C TYR A 124 -5.22 -9.08 -4.60
N THR A 125 -4.89 -9.31 -3.32
CA THR A 125 -5.50 -8.55 -2.23
C THR A 125 -4.82 -7.18 -2.13
N GLU A 126 -5.53 -6.13 -2.50
CA GLU A 126 -5.03 -4.76 -2.48
C GLU A 126 -5.35 -4.07 -1.15
N GLU A 127 -4.38 -3.35 -0.59
CA GLU A 127 -4.58 -2.45 0.56
C GLU A 127 -5.31 -1.19 0.09
N CYS A 128 -6.58 -1.04 0.50
CA CYS A 128 -7.41 0.10 0.13
C CYS A 128 -8.08 0.70 1.36
N TYR A 129 -8.18 2.02 1.39
CA TYR A 129 -8.85 2.77 2.45
C TYR A 129 -9.99 3.60 1.87
N PHE A 130 -11.10 3.69 2.63
CA PHE A 130 -12.29 4.38 2.17
C PHE A 130 -12.95 5.20 3.28
N ASP A 131 -13.41 6.39 2.88
CA ASP A 131 -14.48 7.10 3.57
C ASP A 131 -15.79 6.68 2.93
N TYR A 132 -16.75 6.17 3.69
CA TYR A 132 -18.04 5.76 3.12
C TYR A 132 -19.20 5.89 4.10
N SER A 133 -20.41 6.01 3.52
CA SER A 133 -21.65 5.98 4.28
C SER A 133 -22.66 5.05 3.65
N PHE A 134 -23.37 4.31 4.49
CA PHE A 134 -24.56 3.56 4.14
C PHE A 134 -25.79 4.30 4.62
N ASN A 135 -26.67 4.73 3.70
CA ASN A 135 -27.81 5.58 3.97
C ASN A 135 -29.10 4.85 3.61
N PRO A 136 -30.13 4.83 4.50
CA PRO A 136 -31.36 4.10 4.21
C PRO A 136 -32.17 4.78 3.10
N ILE A 137 -32.64 4.01 2.13
CA ILE A 137 -33.61 4.42 1.13
C ILE A 137 -34.97 3.91 1.59
N ARG A 138 -35.92 4.83 1.84
CA ARG A 138 -37.22 4.49 2.38
C ARG A 138 -38.26 4.42 1.27
N GLY A 139 -39.11 3.40 1.32
CA GLY A 139 -40.30 3.30 0.50
C GLY A 139 -41.45 4.16 1.03
N GLN A 140 -42.58 4.11 0.32
CA GLN A 140 -43.76 4.90 0.63
C GLN A 140 -44.38 4.59 2.00
N ASN A 141 -44.20 3.38 2.48
CA ASN A 141 -44.65 2.91 3.81
C ASN A 141 -43.66 3.26 4.94
N GLY A 142 -42.55 3.98 4.64
CA GLY A 142 -41.50 4.34 5.58
C GLY A 142 -40.47 3.22 5.90
N ALA A 143 -40.68 2.00 5.42
CA ALA A 143 -39.73 0.90 5.57
C ALA A 143 -38.45 1.17 4.73
N VAL A 144 -37.32 0.63 5.18
CA VAL A 144 -36.07 0.66 4.41
C VAL A 144 -36.16 -0.42 3.32
N GLU A 145 -36.17 0.02 2.05
CA GLU A 145 -36.24 -0.85 0.88
C GLU A 145 -34.89 -1.06 0.20
N GLY A 146 -33.91 -0.18 0.50
CA GLY A 146 -32.57 -0.25 -0.03
C GLY A 146 -31.63 0.61 0.75
N ILE A 147 -30.35 0.59 0.37
CA ILE A 147 -29.27 1.34 1.00
C ILE A 147 -28.49 2.06 -0.11
N LEU A 148 -28.34 3.39 0.03
CA LEU A 148 -27.44 4.18 -0.79
C LEU A 148 -26.07 4.19 -0.13
N ASN A 149 -25.06 3.74 -0.86
CA ASN A 149 -23.66 3.88 -0.49
C ASN A 149 -23.03 5.05 -1.24
N ILE A 150 -22.41 5.95 -0.50
CA ILE A 150 -21.57 7.03 -1.02
C ILE A 150 -20.18 6.76 -0.50
N VAL A 151 -19.19 6.72 -1.39
CA VAL A 151 -17.84 6.32 -1.01
C VAL A 151 -16.80 7.22 -1.67
N GLN A 152 -15.69 7.41 -0.98
CA GLN A 152 -14.47 8.03 -1.49
C GLN A 152 -13.28 7.15 -1.13
N GLU A 153 -12.50 6.79 -2.12
CA GLU A 153 -11.23 6.10 -1.87
C GLU A 153 -10.20 7.08 -1.31
N THR A 154 -9.66 6.79 -0.12
CA THR A 154 -8.69 7.61 0.60
C THR A 154 -7.30 6.96 0.66
N THR A 155 -7.11 5.86 -0.06
CA THR A 155 -5.89 5.04 -0.07
C THR A 155 -4.64 5.89 -0.25
N TYR A 156 -4.60 6.73 -1.29
CA TYR A 156 -3.44 7.59 -1.57
C TYR A 156 -3.09 8.49 -0.39
N ARG A 157 -4.09 9.11 0.24
CA ARG A 157 -3.88 10.00 1.39
C ARG A 157 -3.31 9.24 2.60
N VAL A 158 -3.93 8.09 2.94
CA VAL A 158 -3.50 7.29 4.09
C VAL A 158 -2.08 6.75 3.92
N LEU A 159 -1.76 6.22 2.72
CA LEU A 159 -0.42 5.74 2.41
C LEU A 159 0.61 6.86 2.49
N ASN A 160 0.29 8.02 1.91
CA ASN A 160 1.19 9.16 1.90
C ASN A 160 1.46 9.69 3.32
N ASP A 161 0.42 9.81 4.15
CA ASP A 161 0.56 10.23 5.55
C ASP A 161 1.40 9.23 6.36
N ARG A 162 1.27 7.93 6.12
CA ARG A 162 2.07 6.88 6.75
C ARG A 162 3.52 6.96 6.33
N ARG A 163 3.81 7.02 5.03
CA ARG A 163 5.15 7.15 4.46
C ARG A 163 5.86 8.41 4.94
N MET A 164 5.14 9.53 4.98
CA MET A 164 5.69 10.79 5.48
C MET A 164 6.00 10.75 6.98
N ARG A 165 5.24 10.02 7.79
CA ARG A 165 5.58 9.79 9.21
C ARG A 165 6.87 9.01 9.35
N LEU A 166 7.05 7.94 8.56
CA LEU A 166 8.27 7.14 8.57
C LEU A 166 9.50 7.95 8.16
N LEU A 167 9.38 8.78 7.12
CA LEU A 167 10.47 9.67 6.68
C LEU A 167 10.85 10.71 7.75
N ARG A 168 9.87 11.27 8.47
CA ARG A 168 10.14 12.18 9.61
C ARG A 168 10.85 11.46 10.74
N GLU A 169 10.48 10.21 11.02
CA GLU A 169 11.15 9.40 12.03
C GLU A 169 12.61 9.12 11.66
N LEU A 170 12.89 8.75 10.41
CA LEU A 170 14.25 8.62 9.87
C LEU A 170 15.06 9.92 10.04
N ALA A 171 14.47 11.05 9.63
CA ALA A 171 15.13 12.36 9.74
C ALA A 171 15.40 12.75 11.21
N SER A 172 14.46 12.50 12.11
CA SER A 172 14.59 12.81 13.53
C SER A 172 15.72 12.03 14.18
N ARG A 173 15.81 10.72 13.93
CA ARG A 173 16.83 9.86 14.55
C ARG A 173 18.23 10.10 13.99
N SER A 174 18.34 10.51 12.73
CA SER A 174 19.64 10.77 12.09
C SER A 174 20.49 11.81 12.83
N GLY A 175 19.88 12.76 13.54
CA GLY A 175 20.56 13.78 14.32
C GLY A 175 21.27 13.27 15.59
N PHE A 176 20.99 12.05 16.03
CA PHE A 176 21.58 11.44 17.24
C PHE A 176 22.74 10.51 16.93
N ALA A 177 23.06 10.28 15.67
CA ALA A 177 24.14 9.37 15.29
C ALA A 177 25.52 10.00 15.55
N HIS A 178 26.36 9.30 16.32
CA HIS A 178 27.73 9.71 16.60
C HIS A 178 28.77 8.89 15.82
N SER A 179 28.34 7.82 15.18
CA SER A 179 29.13 6.95 14.29
C SER A 179 28.29 6.46 13.13
N GLN A 180 28.93 5.96 12.07
CA GLN A 180 28.22 5.35 10.95
C GLN A 180 27.41 4.11 11.40
N GLU A 181 27.92 3.35 12.39
CA GLU A 181 27.22 2.21 12.97
C GLU A 181 25.94 2.65 13.71
N ASP A 182 26.02 3.72 14.53
CA ASP A 182 24.84 4.31 15.17
C ASP A 182 23.82 4.74 14.11
N ALA A 183 24.27 5.40 13.03
CA ALA A 183 23.39 5.85 11.96
C ALA A 183 22.64 4.69 11.31
N CYS A 184 23.30 3.57 11.05
CA CYS A 184 22.67 2.36 10.50
C CYS A 184 21.65 1.76 11.46
N ASN A 185 21.99 1.63 12.73
CA ASN A 185 21.10 1.05 13.74
C ASN A 185 19.86 1.93 13.94
N LEU A 186 20.04 3.25 14.07
CA LEU A 186 18.95 4.21 14.20
C LEU A 186 18.04 4.24 12.96
N ALA A 187 18.61 4.07 11.76
CA ALA A 187 17.82 3.93 10.54
C ALA A 187 16.97 2.65 10.56
N MET A 188 17.53 1.50 10.96
CA MET A 188 16.78 0.24 11.08
C MET A 188 15.71 0.32 12.17
N GLU A 189 15.99 0.97 13.30
CA GLU A 189 14.98 1.23 14.34
C GLU A 189 13.84 2.13 13.84
N ALA A 190 14.16 3.15 13.04
CA ALA A 190 13.13 3.99 12.43
C ALA A 190 12.25 3.18 11.45
N LEU A 191 12.86 2.38 10.57
CA LEU A 191 12.12 1.51 9.64
C LEU A 191 11.28 0.45 10.37
N ALA A 192 11.72 0.00 11.55
CA ALA A 192 10.97 -0.95 12.38
C ALA A 192 9.67 -0.37 12.96
N THR A 193 9.50 0.97 12.99
CA THR A 193 8.29 1.61 13.54
C THR A 193 7.05 1.41 12.66
N ASP A 194 7.26 1.16 11.36
CA ASP A 194 6.17 0.87 10.41
C ASP A 194 6.62 -0.15 9.37
N GLN A 195 6.32 -1.42 9.64
CA GLN A 195 6.65 -2.53 8.75
C GLN A 195 5.57 -2.77 7.66
N THR A 196 4.63 -1.86 7.50
CA THR A 196 3.56 -2.00 6.51
C THR A 196 4.07 -1.74 5.09
N ASP A 197 4.80 -0.64 4.90
CA ASP A 197 5.41 -0.32 3.60
C ASP A 197 6.84 -0.90 3.44
N VAL A 198 7.55 -1.14 4.55
CA VAL A 198 8.89 -1.74 4.55
C VAL A 198 8.89 -2.95 5.47
N PRO A 199 8.40 -4.12 5.02
CA PRO A 199 8.28 -5.33 5.83
C PRO A 199 9.58 -5.75 6.50
N PHE A 200 10.69 -5.60 5.79
CA PHE A 200 12.04 -5.81 6.30
C PHE A 200 13.03 -4.89 5.58
N ALA A 201 14.18 -4.67 6.21
CA ALA A 201 15.31 -3.98 5.60
C ALA A 201 16.63 -4.58 6.06
N LEU A 202 17.60 -4.65 5.14
CA LEU A 202 18.95 -5.13 5.35
C LEU A 202 19.93 -4.13 4.76
N LEU A 203 20.92 -3.71 5.52
CA LEU A 203 21.94 -2.77 5.07
C LEU A 203 23.29 -3.48 4.99
N TYR A 204 23.89 -3.49 3.81
CA TYR A 204 25.15 -4.15 3.52
C TYR A 204 26.22 -3.13 3.13
N HIS A 205 27.45 -3.29 3.63
CA HIS A 205 28.63 -2.68 3.02
C HIS A 205 29.33 -3.67 2.10
N ILE A 206 29.93 -3.15 1.03
CA ILE A 206 30.67 -3.95 0.03
C ILE A 206 32.17 -3.84 0.34
N ASP A 207 32.89 -4.95 0.34
CA ASP A 207 34.33 -4.93 0.52
C ASP A 207 35.06 -4.12 -0.56
N ARG A 208 36.27 -3.65 -0.25
CA ARG A 208 37.08 -2.84 -1.20
C ARG A 208 37.44 -3.59 -2.47
N ASP A 209 37.62 -4.91 -2.38
CA ASP A 209 37.89 -5.80 -3.50
C ASP A 209 36.61 -6.20 -4.27
N ARG A 210 35.42 -5.79 -3.75
CA ARG A 210 34.10 -6.07 -4.30
C ARG A 210 33.78 -7.56 -4.42
N ARG A 211 34.34 -8.40 -3.56
CA ARG A 211 34.09 -9.85 -3.57
C ARG A 211 33.00 -10.28 -2.59
N HIS A 212 32.81 -9.53 -1.52
CA HIS A 212 31.81 -9.82 -0.50
C HIS A 212 31.05 -8.57 -0.08
N ALA A 213 29.82 -8.79 0.35
CA ALA A 213 29.01 -7.82 1.07
C ALA A 213 28.77 -8.32 2.50
N HIS A 214 28.87 -7.44 3.47
CA HIS A 214 28.67 -7.76 4.88
C HIS A 214 27.50 -6.99 5.46
N LEU A 215 26.64 -7.71 6.20
CA LEU A 215 25.48 -7.12 6.86
C LEU A 215 25.94 -6.18 7.98
N ILE A 216 25.49 -4.92 7.94
CA ILE A 216 25.75 -3.91 8.98
C ILE A 216 24.61 -3.91 10.00
N ALA A 217 23.39 -3.78 9.50
CA ALA A 217 22.19 -3.67 10.32
C ALA A 217 20.97 -4.23 9.58
N SER A 218 19.96 -4.62 10.33
CA SER A 218 18.74 -5.22 9.75
C SER A 218 17.53 -5.02 10.64
N THR A 219 16.35 -5.02 10.02
CA THR A 219 15.05 -5.04 10.71
C THR A 219 14.06 -5.92 9.97
N GLY A 220 13.02 -6.40 10.67
CA GLY A 220 11.89 -7.15 10.10
C GLY A 220 12.16 -8.62 9.76
N LEU A 221 13.43 -9.11 9.89
CA LEU A 221 13.77 -10.51 9.67
C LEU A 221 14.34 -11.14 10.95
N PRO A 222 13.89 -12.37 11.30
CA PRO A 222 14.52 -13.13 12.38
C PRO A 222 16.03 -13.40 12.11
N PRO A 223 16.85 -13.52 13.16
CA PRO A 223 18.30 -13.75 12.99
C PRO A 223 18.66 -14.98 12.16
N GLU A 224 17.86 -16.04 12.25
CA GLU A 224 18.04 -17.33 11.57
C GLU A 224 17.43 -17.38 10.16
N HIS A 225 16.74 -16.33 9.71
CA HIS A 225 16.09 -16.34 8.41
C HIS A 225 17.12 -16.39 7.26
N PRO A 226 16.94 -17.27 6.23
CA PRO A 226 17.89 -17.43 5.13
C PRO A 226 18.22 -16.14 4.37
N ALA A 227 17.27 -15.19 4.29
CA ALA A 227 17.48 -13.89 3.64
C ALA A 227 18.39 -12.95 4.47
N ARG A 228 18.57 -13.20 5.80
CA ARG A 228 19.41 -12.38 6.68
C ARG A 228 20.85 -12.89 6.67
N GLN A 229 21.45 -12.94 5.48
CA GLN A 229 22.82 -13.41 5.31
C GLN A 229 23.82 -12.42 5.90
N GLN A 230 24.73 -12.90 6.77
CA GLN A 230 25.80 -12.08 7.37
C GLN A 230 26.83 -11.66 6.32
N THR A 231 27.09 -12.55 5.35
CA THR A 231 28.00 -12.31 4.24
C THR A 231 27.38 -12.84 2.96
N VAL A 232 27.40 -12.03 1.91
CA VAL A 232 26.94 -12.37 0.56
C VAL A 232 28.14 -12.35 -0.37
N SER A 233 28.37 -13.43 -1.12
CA SER A 233 29.38 -13.48 -2.18
C SER A 233 28.92 -12.69 -3.40
N LEU A 234 29.83 -11.90 -3.97
CA LEU A 234 29.61 -11.11 -5.18
C LEU A 234 30.40 -11.64 -6.38
N THR A 235 31.02 -12.82 -6.22
CA THR A 235 31.83 -13.44 -7.27
C THR A 235 30.96 -14.25 -8.24
N PRO A 236 31.23 -14.19 -9.57
CA PRO A 236 30.43 -14.93 -10.56
C PRO A 236 30.55 -16.45 -10.45
N GLU A 237 31.52 -16.95 -9.71
CA GLU A 237 31.85 -18.37 -9.59
C GLU A 237 30.98 -19.12 -8.56
N GLU A 238 30.33 -18.38 -7.66
CA GLU A 238 29.40 -18.97 -6.69
C GLU A 238 27.96 -18.84 -7.22
N PRO A 239 27.16 -19.93 -7.08
CA PRO A 239 25.77 -19.86 -7.55
C PRO A 239 25.03 -18.73 -6.84
N ASP A 240 24.20 -18.02 -7.59
CA ASP A 240 23.41 -16.84 -7.21
C ASP A 240 22.30 -17.20 -6.18
N SER A 241 22.71 -17.81 -5.06
CA SER A 241 21.82 -18.28 -3.98
C SER A 241 21.52 -17.21 -2.93
N GLY A 242 22.10 -16.02 -3.09
CA GLY A 242 21.94 -14.89 -2.17
C GLY A 242 21.25 -13.68 -2.79
N TRP A 243 21.41 -12.55 -2.11
CA TRP A 243 20.97 -11.28 -2.66
C TRP A 243 21.83 -10.88 -3.86
N PRO A 244 21.25 -10.51 -5.02
CA PRO A 244 22.01 -10.11 -6.22
C PRO A 244 22.55 -8.67 -6.10
N LEU A 245 23.39 -8.42 -5.07
CA LEU A 245 23.91 -7.09 -4.73
C LEU A 245 24.93 -6.56 -5.75
N SER A 246 25.44 -7.42 -6.63
CA SER A 246 26.35 -7.01 -7.71
C SER A 246 25.64 -6.13 -8.75
N ALA A 247 24.36 -6.38 -9.04
CA ALA A 247 23.60 -5.66 -10.05
C ALA A 247 23.47 -4.14 -9.72
N PRO A 248 22.90 -3.74 -8.57
CA PRO A 248 22.80 -2.31 -8.24
C PRO A 248 24.18 -1.64 -8.05
N LEU A 249 25.21 -2.43 -7.70
CA LEU A 249 26.57 -1.91 -7.56
C LEU A 249 27.21 -1.56 -8.93
N GLN A 250 26.89 -2.33 -9.98
CA GLN A 250 27.41 -2.10 -11.34
C GLN A 250 26.60 -1.03 -12.08
N GLU A 251 25.28 -1.10 -11.96
CA GLU A 251 24.36 -0.21 -12.67
C GLU A 251 24.23 1.17 -12.02
N GLY A 252 24.42 1.25 -10.69
CA GLY A 252 24.26 2.49 -9.93
C GLY A 252 22.80 2.94 -9.77
N VAL A 253 21.84 2.04 -10.06
CA VAL A 253 20.41 2.29 -10.01
C VAL A 253 19.69 1.21 -9.16
N PRO A 254 18.49 1.48 -8.64
CA PRO A 254 17.71 0.51 -7.91
C PRO A 254 17.35 -0.71 -8.76
N VAL A 255 17.45 -1.92 -8.17
CA VAL A 255 17.13 -3.19 -8.83
C VAL A 255 16.01 -3.90 -8.07
N ILE A 256 15.01 -4.40 -8.79
CA ILE A 256 13.92 -5.20 -8.22
C ILE A 256 14.32 -6.67 -8.24
N VAL A 257 14.03 -7.37 -7.15
CA VAL A 257 14.17 -8.83 -7.01
C VAL A 257 12.77 -9.41 -6.86
N ASP A 258 12.28 -10.08 -7.90
CA ASP A 258 10.91 -10.61 -7.97
C ASP A 258 10.80 -12.06 -7.46
N ASP A 259 11.91 -12.75 -7.29
CA ASP A 259 12.00 -14.17 -6.95
C ASP A 259 12.47 -14.42 -5.49
N VAL A 260 12.21 -13.45 -4.60
CA VAL A 260 12.70 -13.53 -3.20
C VAL A 260 12.15 -14.76 -2.47
N GLY A 261 10.93 -15.19 -2.77
CA GLY A 261 10.33 -16.39 -2.20
C GLY A 261 11.03 -17.67 -2.63
N ASP A 262 11.44 -17.76 -3.89
CA ASP A 262 12.16 -18.91 -4.46
C ASP A 262 13.59 -18.98 -3.91
N ARG A 263 14.22 -17.83 -3.68
CA ARG A 263 15.60 -17.74 -3.15
C ARG A 263 15.69 -18.06 -1.67
N PHE A 264 14.77 -17.56 -0.86
CA PHE A 264 14.90 -17.53 0.59
C PHE A 264 13.76 -18.23 1.34
N GLY A 265 12.76 -18.76 0.63
CA GLY A 265 11.50 -19.18 1.24
C GLY A 265 10.58 -17.98 1.55
N PRO A 266 9.45 -18.21 2.25
CA PRO A 266 8.48 -17.16 2.53
C PRO A 266 9.07 -16.09 3.45
N LEU A 267 9.12 -14.83 2.97
CA LEU A 267 9.60 -13.69 3.75
C LEU A 267 8.43 -13.01 4.48
N PRO A 268 8.67 -12.45 5.67
CA PRO A 268 7.66 -11.71 6.40
C PRO A 268 7.02 -10.59 5.57
N GLY A 269 5.69 -10.49 5.60
CA GLY A 269 4.94 -9.40 4.97
C GLY A 269 4.78 -8.16 5.84
N GLY A 270 5.52 -8.09 6.96
CA GLY A 270 5.41 -7.01 7.93
C GLY A 270 4.09 -7.05 8.68
N SER A 271 3.25 -6.05 8.49
CA SER A 271 1.90 -5.98 9.10
C SER A 271 0.87 -6.90 8.41
N TRP A 272 1.24 -7.53 7.29
CA TRP A 272 0.35 -8.36 6.48
C TRP A 272 0.60 -9.85 6.69
N SER A 273 -0.44 -10.64 6.52
CA SER A 273 -0.37 -12.12 6.60
C SER A 273 0.28 -12.74 5.37
N GLU A 274 0.22 -12.06 4.24
CA GLU A 274 0.82 -12.49 2.99
C GLU A 274 2.34 -12.28 3.03
N PRO A 275 3.13 -13.23 2.52
CA PRO A 275 4.56 -13.08 2.44
C PRO A 275 4.95 -11.98 1.43
N THR A 276 6.05 -11.28 1.70
CA THR A 276 6.65 -10.37 0.74
C THR A 276 7.15 -11.15 -0.48
N GLY A 277 6.65 -10.77 -1.67
CA GLY A 277 7.02 -11.40 -2.94
C GLY A 277 8.16 -10.70 -3.68
N GLN A 278 8.43 -9.44 -3.35
CA GLN A 278 9.42 -8.60 -4.03
C GLN A 278 10.28 -7.85 -3.03
N ALA A 279 11.52 -7.55 -3.43
CA ALA A 279 12.40 -6.65 -2.72
C ALA A 279 13.05 -5.63 -3.66
N LEU A 280 13.43 -4.48 -3.12
CA LEU A 280 14.14 -3.44 -3.84
C LEU A 280 15.57 -3.32 -3.28
N LEU A 281 16.55 -3.42 -4.15
CA LEU A 281 17.96 -3.20 -3.83
C LEU A 281 18.33 -1.77 -4.24
N LEU A 282 18.69 -0.93 -3.26
CA LEU A 282 19.01 0.48 -3.46
C LEU A 282 20.49 0.73 -3.15
N PRO A 283 21.30 1.12 -4.14
CA PRO A 283 22.67 1.53 -3.88
C PRO A 283 22.68 2.93 -3.27
N LEU A 284 23.30 3.10 -2.10
CA LEU A 284 23.52 4.42 -1.50
C LEU A 284 24.70 5.09 -2.20
N SER A 285 24.45 5.62 -3.39
CA SER A 285 25.48 6.02 -4.37
C SER A 285 26.34 7.18 -3.88
N THR A 286 25.81 8.05 -3.04
CA THR A 286 26.48 9.27 -2.53
C THR A 286 27.31 9.03 -1.27
N VAL A 287 27.25 7.85 -0.67
CA VAL A 287 27.84 7.53 0.62
C VAL A 287 28.83 6.39 0.53
N ARG A 288 29.81 6.43 1.42
CA ARG A 288 30.76 5.34 1.63
C ARG A 288 30.85 5.01 3.12
N TRP A 289 30.76 3.73 3.45
CA TRP A 289 31.07 3.19 4.77
C TRP A 289 32.57 2.92 4.86
N ASP A 290 33.32 3.76 5.56
CA ASP A 290 34.80 3.64 5.62
C ASP A 290 35.44 3.45 4.21
N GLY A 291 34.96 4.23 3.22
CA GLY A 291 35.39 4.14 1.84
C GLY A 291 34.74 3.03 1.01
N ARG A 292 33.79 2.27 1.55
CA ARG A 292 33.10 1.14 0.92
C ARG A 292 31.69 1.53 0.44
N ALA A 293 31.22 0.91 -0.64
CA ALA A 293 29.86 1.09 -1.11
C ALA A 293 28.86 0.48 -0.11
N VAL A 294 27.66 1.03 -0.06
CA VAL A 294 26.56 0.57 0.81
C VAL A 294 25.34 0.29 -0.05
N ILE A 295 24.61 -0.78 0.25
CA ILE A 295 23.37 -1.17 -0.42
C ILE A 295 22.30 -1.47 0.64
N LEU A 296 21.13 -0.91 0.43
CA LEU A 296 19.91 -1.25 1.18
C LEU A 296 19.10 -2.27 0.38
N ALA A 297 18.79 -3.42 0.99
CA ALA A 297 17.78 -4.35 0.49
C ALA A 297 16.52 -4.19 1.34
N ALA A 298 15.40 -3.84 0.73
CA ALA A 298 14.15 -3.56 1.41
C ALA A 298 12.99 -4.40 0.83
N GLY A 299 12.22 -5.04 1.70
CA GLY A 299 10.99 -5.74 1.32
C GLY A 299 9.90 -4.77 0.88
N ILE A 300 9.06 -5.20 -0.05
CA ILE A 300 7.94 -4.42 -0.59
C ILE A 300 6.63 -4.95 0.00
N ASN A 301 5.73 -4.04 0.33
CA ASN A 301 4.38 -4.36 0.81
C ASN A 301 3.68 -5.34 -0.16
N PRO A 302 3.27 -6.54 0.28
CA PRO A 302 2.66 -7.56 -0.59
C PRO A 302 1.29 -7.14 -1.14
N ARG A 303 0.66 -6.13 -0.55
CA ARG A 303 -0.68 -5.64 -0.94
C ARG A 303 -0.64 -4.36 -1.77
N ARG A 304 0.56 -3.90 -2.18
CA ARG A 304 0.72 -2.70 -3.03
C ARG A 304 1.67 -2.97 -4.19
N PRO A 305 1.33 -2.54 -5.41
CA PRO A 305 2.27 -2.56 -6.52
C PRO A 305 3.40 -1.55 -6.26
N LEU A 306 4.60 -1.86 -6.74
CA LEU A 306 5.72 -0.93 -6.72
C LEU A 306 5.57 0.10 -7.84
N ASP A 307 4.63 1.04 -7.67
CA ASP A 307 4.36 2.16 -8.56
C ASP A 307 5.40 3.30 -8.40
N ASP A 308 5.27 4.37 -9.17
CA ASP A 308 6.21 5.49 -9.16
C ASP A 308 6.22 6.25 -7.83
N ASP A 309 5.07 6.37 -7.14
CA ASP A 309 4.98 7.00 -5.83
C ASP A 309 5.71 6.16 -4.77
N TYR A 310 5.59 4.85 -4.85
CA TYR A 310 6.28 3.95 -3.93
C TYR A 310 7.79 3.90 -4.20
N ARG A 311 8.22 3.94 -5.46
CA ARG A 311 9.64 4.09 -5.82
C ARG A 311 10.21 5.41 -5.31
N SER A 312 9.45 6.51 -5.44
CA SER A 312 9.84 7.83 -4.94
C SER A 312 10.01 7.82 -3.42
N PHE A 313 9.12 7.14 -2.69
CA PHE A 313 9.28 6.94 -1.25
C PHE A 313 10.59 6.22 -0.90
N PHE A 314 10.94 5.12 -1.58
CA PHE A 314 12.20 4.42 -1.34
C PHE A 314 13.43 5.27 -1.68
N THR A 315 13.35 6.12 -2.70
CA THR A 315 14.40 7.10 -3.02
C THR A 315 14.59 8.10 -1.87
N MET A 316 13.51 8.54 -1.22
CA MET A 316 13.60 9.40 -0.05
C MET A 316 14.18 8.65 1.17
N VAL A 317 13.80 7.39 1.39
CA VAL A 317 14.41 6.53 2.44
C VAL A 317 15.92 6.42 2.22
N GLU A 318 16.35 6.10 0.99
CA GLU A 318 17.78 6.05 0.61
C GLU A 318 18.48 7.36 0.95
N SER A 319 17.93 8.49 0.52
CA SER A 319 18.50 9.81 0.74
C SER A 319 18.64 10.16 2.23
N HIS A 320 17.66 9.80 3.07
CA HIS A 320 17.73 10.02 4.52
C HIS A 320 18.83 9.17 5.17
N ILE A 321 18.93 7.89 4.81
CA ILE A 321 19.96 6.99 5.33
C ILE A 321 21.34 7.47 4.86
N ALA A 322 21.48 7.85 3.60
CA ALA A 322 22.72 8.38 3.05
C ALA A 322 23.16 9.68 3.76
N GLY A 323 22.23 10.58 4.01
CA GLY A 323 22.47 11.81 4.78
C GLY A 323 22.92 11.53 6.20
N ALA A 324 22.27 10.59 6.90
CA ALA A 324 22.64 10.18 8.26
C ALA A 324 24.08 9.63 8.34
N LEU A 325 24.44 8.76 7.40
CA LEU A 325 25.79 8.18 7.29
C LEU A 325 26.85 9.25 7.02
N THR A 326 26.57 10.19 6.13
CA THR A 326 27.48 11.30 5.80
C THR A 326 27.72 12.20 7.02
N ASN A 327 26.65 12.57 7.73
CA ASN A 327 26.74 13.39 8.93
C ASN A 327 27.52 12.70 10.07
N ALA A 328 27.27 11.42 10.28
CA ALA A 328 27.97 10.60 11.29
C ALA A 328 29.47 10.46 10.98
N GLU A 329 29.85 10.32 9.70
CA GLU A 329 31.25 10.30 9.27
C GLU A 329 31.94 11.64 9.52
N ALA A 330 31.28 12.75 9.17
CA ALA A 330 31.79 14.09 9.42
C ALA A 330 32.04 14.33 10.90
N TYR A 331 31.06 13.97 11.77
CA TYR A 331 31.17 14.08 13.22
C TYR A 331 32.34 13.27 13.75
N SER A 332 32.46 11.98 13.36
CA SER A 332 33.54 11.09 13.78
C SER A 332 34.91 11.60 13.34
N SER A 333 35.00 12.21 12.14
CA SER A 333 36.25 12.79 11.62
C SER A 333 36.65 14.04 12.40
N GLU A 334 35.71 14.93 12.71
CA GLU A 334 35.97 16.11 13.55
C GLU A 334 36.44 15.74 14.96
N LYS A 335 35.76 14.79 15.58
CA LYS A 335 36.13 14.30 16.91
C LYS A 335 37.55 13.75 16.92
N ARG A 336 37.92 12.90 15.96
CA ARG A 336 39.29 12.36 15.84
C ARG A 336 40.35 13.46 15.64
N ARG A 337 40.03 14.50 14.86
CA ARG A 337 40.94 15.66 14.65
C ARG A 337 41.11 16.45 15.94
N ALA A 338 40.07 16.69 16.71
CA ALA A 338 40.12 17.41 17.98
C ALA A 338 40.93 16.65 19.02
N GLU A 339 40.75 15.33 19.10
CA GLU A 339 41.52 14.45 20.01
C GLU A 339 43.00 14.46 19.62
N ALA A 340 43.36 14.32 18.36
CA ALA A 340 44.73 14.38 17.87
C ALA A 340 45.44 15.72 18.15
N LEU A 341 44.70 16.84 17.98
CA LEU A 341 45.22 18.16 18.34
C LEU A 341 45.47 18.30 19.84
N THR A 342 44.59 17.75 20.68
CA THR A 342 44.74 17.77 22.13
C THR A 342 45.96 16.94 22.60
N GLU A 343 46.21 15.78 21.98
CA GLU A 343 47.38 14.97 22.22
C GLU A 343 48.69 15.65 21.80
N LEU A 344 48.69 16.30 20.64
CA LEU A 344 49.83 17.06 20.15
C LEU A 344 50.18 18.26 21.06
N ASP A 345 49.19 18.93 21.62
CA ASP A 345 49.38 20.06 22.54
C ASP A 345 49.93 19.61 23.90
N ARG A 346 49.45 18.46 24.38
CA ARG A 346 50.00 17.83 25.60
C ARG A 346 51.47 17.40 25.42
N ALA A 347 51.82 16.83 24.24
CA ALA A 347 53.15 16.39 23.93
C ALA A 347 54.16 17.56 23.76
N LYS A 348 53.69 18.76 23.35
CA LYS A 348 54.50 19.97 23.25
C LYS A 348 54.77 20.65 24.60
N THR A 349 53.90 20.38 25.60
CA THR A 349 53.96 21.03 26.93
C THR A 349 54.67 20.14 27.99
N ALA A 350 55.00 18.90 27.66
CA ALA A 350 55.77 17.95 28.46
C ALA A 350 57.23 17.94 28.02
#